data_a5f9444aee52be76917ad1bad423e8e7
#
_entry.id   a5f9444aee52be76917ad1bad423e8e7
#
_cell.length_a   1.000
_cell.length_b   1.000
_cell.length_c   1.000
_cell.angle_alpha   90.00
_cell.angle_beta   90.00
_cell.angle_gamma   90.00
#
_symmetry.space_group_name_H-M   'P 1'
#
loop_
_entity.id
_entity.type
_entity.pdbx_description
1 polymer ?
#
loop_
_entity_poly.entity_id
_entity_poly.type
_entity_poly.pdbx_seq_one_letter_code
_entity_poly.pdbx_strand_id
1 'polypeptide(L)'
;KIVSKVKWIFGKLALIKSQNFKHAINSKIGIDKARKLAFAPHINIGVFSLEHDSSCWKIWQDNLAITLKSGKIFGSEGLAINMSVYVDDIETEFLPLNCNWIASNLLPKFDEEKQTFVEPYLPNYNIGIMHLAAGLWKDDKDMRLDKSVEIEIKTLENKTISKSLRFLN
;
A
#
# COMPACT_ATOMS: atom_id res chain seq x y z
N LYS A 1 3.10 7.25 -27.76
CA LYS A 1 2.23 7.07 -26.58
C LYS A 1 2.73 5.98 -25.60
N ILE A 2 3.27 4.84 -26.07
CA ILE A 2 3.79 3.77 -25.20
C ILE A 2 5.06 4.24 -24.46
N VAL A 3 5.98 4.90 -25.15
CA VAL A 3 7.24 5.40 -24.56
C VAL A 3 7.00 6.43 -23.45
N SER A 4 5.97 7.28 -23.58
CA SER A 4 5.64 8.26 -22.55
C SER A 4 5.06 7.60 -21.29
N LYS A 5 4.24 6.54 -21.42
CA LYS A 5 3.74 5.77 -20.30
C LYS A 5 4.84 5.02 -19.55
N VAL A 6 5.78 4.42 -20.27
CA VAL A 6 6.94 3.73 -19.69
C VAL A 6 7.81 4.70 -18.90
N LYS A 7 8.16 5.86 -19.45
CA LYS A 7 8.90 6.91 -18.73
C LYS A 7 8.20 7.36 -17.46
N TRP A 8 6.89 7.49 -17.49
CA TRP A 8 6.10 7.89 -16.31
C TRP A 8 6.11 6.83 -15.20
N ILE A 9 6.00 5.54 -15.56
CA ILE A 9 6.09 4.42 -14.59
C ILE A 9 7.47 4.38 -13.94
N PHE A 10 8.54 4.45 -14.73
CA PHE A 10 9.91 4.49 -14.19
C PHE A 10 10.17 5.72 -13.32
N GLY A 11 9.65 6.88 -13.69
CA GLY A 11 9.76 8.10 -12.90
C GLY A 11 9.09 7.97 -11.54
N LYS A 12 7.90 7.38 -11.46
CA LYS A 12 7.22 7.11 -10.18
C LYS A 12 7.98 6.10 -9.31
N LEU A 13 8.47 5.01 -9.90
CA LEU A 13 9.25 4.01 -9.16
C LEU A 13 10.55 4.63 -8.61
N ALA A 14 11.25 5.42 -9.39
CA ALA A 14 12.45 6.12 -8.94
C ALA A 14 12.14 7.09 -7.80
N LEU A 15 11.03 7.83 -7.87
CA LEU A 15 10.60 8.75 -6.83
C LEU A 15 10.29 8.01 -5.52
N ILE A 16 9.52 6.92 -5.57
CA ILE A 16 9.18 6.12 -4.39
C ILE A 16 10.45 5.56 -3.74
N LYS A 17 11.34 4.96 -4.53
CA LYS A 17 12.62 4.43 -4.04
C LYS A 17 13.50 5.51 -3.42
N SER A 18 13.57 6.69 -4.02
CA SER A 18 14.33 7.82 -3.47
C SER A 18 13.75 8.36 -2.17
N GLN A 19 12.43 8.37 -2.02
CA GLN A 19 11.74 8.75 -0.78
C GLN A 19 12.03 7.75 0.34
N ASN A 20 11.92 6.45 0.06
CA ASN A 20 12.24 5.39 1.02
C ASN A 20 13.70 5.46 1.47
N PHE A 21 14.63 5.63 0.53
CA PHE A 21 16.04 5.82 0.84
C PHE A 21 16.28 7.04 1.72
N LYS A 22 15.69 8.19 1.35
CA LYS A 22 15.81 9.43 2.14
C LYS A 22 15.22 9.28 3.54
N HIS A 23 14.10 8.58 3.69
CA HIS A 23 13.50 8.30 5.00
C HIS A 23 14.44 7.42 5.84
N ALA A 24 14.99 6.36 5.27
CA ALA A 24 15.93 5.47 5.93
C ALA A 24 17.21 6.22 6.39
N ILE A 25 17.78 7.07 5.54
CA ILE A 25 18.94 7.90 5.90
C ILE A 25 18.61 8.87 7.04
N ASN A 26 17.45 9.55 6.97
CA ASN A 26 17.02 10.47 8.02
C ASN A 26 16.80 9.75 9.37
N SER A 27 16.39 8.49 9.33
CA SER A 27 16.24 7.64 10.52
C SER A 27 17.57 7.10 11.06
N LYS A 28 18.69 7.44 10.42
CA LYS A 28 20.07 7.07 10.84
C LYS A 28 20.30 5.56 11.01
N ILE A 29 19.63 4.74 10.19
CA ILE A 29 19.78 3.27 10.25
C ILE A 29 21.07 2.75 9.59
N GLY A 30 21.88 3.64 8.99
CA GLY A 30 23.10 3.30 8.25
C GLY A 30 22.87 3.17 6.75
N ILE A 31 23.93 3.49 5.99
CA ILE A 31 23.85 3.62 4.52
C ILE A 31 23.54 2.27 3.83
N ASP A 32 24.12 1.18 4.32
CA ASP A 32 23.97 -0.14 3.70
C ASP A 32 22.55 -0.67 3.89
N LYS A 33 21.98 -0.52 5.10
CA LYS A 33 20.57 -0.85 5.36
C LYS A 33 19.64 0.02 4.51
N ALA A 34 19.90 1.32 4.43
CA ALA A 34 19.12 2.23 3.60
C ALA A 34 19.15 1.85 2.12
N ARG A 35 20.31 1.43 1.58
CA ARG A 35 20.42 0.92 0.21
C ARG A 35 19.65 -0.38 0.02
N LYS A 36 19.78 -1.35 0.94
CA LYS A 36 19.01 -2.62 0.88
C LYS A 36 17.51 -2.31 0.79
N LEU A 37 16.99 -1.45 1.65
CA LEU A 37 15.58 -1.05 1.67
C LEU A 37 15.15 -0.26 0.44
N ALA A 38 16.02 0.57 -0.13
CA ALA A 38 15.69 1.33 -1.34
C ALA A 38 15.47 0.44 -2.57
N PHE A 39 16.15 -0.70 -2.64
CA PHE A 39 16.02 -1.65 -3.76
C PHE A 39 15.00 -2.75 -3.51
N ALA A 40 14.61 -3.01 -2.26
CA ALA A 40 13.58 -3.96 -1.92
C ALA A 40 12.18 -3.46 -2.33
N PRO A 41 11.23 -4.35 -2.63
CA PRO A 41 9.82 -3.98 -2.76
C PRO A 41 9.31 -3.37 -1.45
N HIS A 42 8.61 -2.23 -1.54
CA HIS A 42 8.05 -1.63 -0.33
C HIS A 42 6.80 -2.39 0.12
N ILE A 43 6.84 -2.88 1.36
CA ILE A 43 5.72 -3.60 1.98
C ILE A 43 4.69 -2.57 2.48
N ASN A 44 3.45 -2.70 2.04
CA ASN A 44 2.32 -1.98 2.60
C ASN A 44 1.71 -2.82 3.73
N ILE A 45 1.64 -2.26 4.92
CA ILE A 45 1.13 -2.91 6.13
C ILE A 45 -0.36 -2.63 6.41
N GLY A 46 -1.11 -2.17 5.43
CA GLY A 46 -2.55 -1.97 5.57
C GLY A 46 -3.32 -3.26 5.87
N VAL A 47 -2.76 -4.40 5.46
CA VAL A 47 -3.27 -5.73 5.78
C VAL A 47 -2.09 -6.63 6.11
N PHE A 48 -2.10 -7.24 7.29
CA PHE A 48 -1.13 -8.24 7.70
C PHE A 48 -1.72 -9.21 8.71
N SER A 49 -1.10 -10.37 8.87
CA SER A 49 -1.40 -11.34 9.91
C SER A 49 -0.12 -11.74 10.61
N LEU A 50 -0.16 -11.85 11.92
CA LEU A 50 0.97 -12.21 12.74
C LEU A 50 0.47 -12.97 13.98
N GLU A 51 1.13 -14.06 14.35
CA GLU A 51 0.81 -14.78 15.57
C GLU A 51 1.03 -13.90 16.81
N HIS A 52 0.17 -14.05 17.82
CA HIS A 52 0.17 -13.18 19.00
C HIS A 52 1.47 -13.26 19.82
N ASP A 53 2.16 -14.39 19.79
CA ASP A 53 3.43 -14.67 20.48
C ASP A 53 4.66 -14.67 19.57
N SER A 54 4.48 -14.21 18.34
CA SER A 54 5.59 -14.12 17.38
C SER A 54 6.70 -13.18 17.86
N SER A 55 7.94 -13.63 17.71
CA SER A 55 9.13 -12.80 17.94
C SER A 55 9.19 -11.55 17.04
N CYS A 56 8.46 -11.57 15.93
CA CYS A 56 8.36 -10.44 15.00
C CYS A 56 7.85 -9.17 15.70
N TRP A 57 6.95 -9.28 16.69
CA TRP A 57 6.47 -8.13 17.46
C TRP A 57 7.60 -7.36 18.13
N LYS A 58 8.52 -8.09 18.76
CA LYS A 58 9.67 -7.47 19.44
C LYS A 58 10.63 -6.83 18.45
N ILE A 59 10.96 -7.51 17.37
CA ILE A 59 11.87 -7.02 16.33
C ILE A 59 11.27 -5.76 15.67
N TRP A 60 9.98 -5.79 15.33
CA TRP A 60 9.29 -4.63 14.76
C TRP A 60 9.25 -3.45 15.72
N GLN A 61 8.98 -3.69 17.01
CA GLN A 61 9.00 -2.66 18.05
C GLN A 61 10.40 -2.02 18.18
N ASP A 62 11.46 -2.81 18.19
CA ASP A 62 12.82 -2.32 18.28
C ASP A 62 13.20 -1.48 17.04
N ASN A 63 12.85 -1.95 15.87
CA ASN A 63 13.02 -1.20 14.62
C ASN A 63 12.21 0.11 14.61
N LEU A 64 10.97 0.08 15.12
CA LEU A 64 10.14 1.27 15.26
C LEU A 64 10.78 2.30 16.21
N ALA A 65 11.33 1.85 17.34
CA ALA A 65 12.05 2.72 18.26
C ALA A 65 13.27 3.37 17.60
N ILE A 66 14.03 2.62 16.78
CA ILE A 66 15.16 3.15 16.01
C ILE A 66 14.68 4.21 15.01
N THR A 67 13.64 3.94 14.25
CA THR A 67 13.16 4.86 13.22
C THR A 67 12.53 6.12 13.80
N LEU A 68 11.85 6.03 14.94
CA LEU A 68 11.26 7.19 15.63
C LEU A 68 12.29 8.08 16.30
N LYS A 69 13.42 7.56 16.73
CA LYS A 69 14.46 8.34 17.45
C LYS A 69 15.01 9.50 16.64
N SER A 70 15.10 9.36 15.32
CA SER A 70 15.70 10.38 14.43
C SER A 70 14.91 10.62 13.16
N GLY A 71 13.87 9.82 12.88
CA GLY A 71 13.05 9.87 11.67
C GLY A 71 11.79 10.70 11.84
N LYS A 72 10.96 10.67 10.80
CA LYS A 72 9.64 11.25 10.82
C LYS A 72 8.66 10.26 11.44
N ILE A 73 7.69 10.75 12.23
CA ILE A 73 6.62 9.88 12.79
C ILE A 73 5.86 9.18 11.66
N PHE A 74 5.40 9.96 10.65
CA PHE A 74 4.66 9.41 9.53
C PHE A 74 5.54 8.50 8.67
N GLY A 75 5.13 7.25 8.51
CA GLY A 75 5.79 6.22 7.72
C GLY A 75 6.90 5.46 8.46
N SER A 76 7.17 5.78 9.75
CA SER A 76 8.16 5.05 10.53
C SER A 76 7.74 3.62 10.83
N GLU A 77 6.45 3.36 11.00
CA GLU A 77 5.91 2.01 11.16
C GLU A 77 6.14 1.16 9.90
N GLY A 78 5.89 1.74 8.71
CA GLY A 78 6.18 1.09 7.44
C GLY A 78 7.67 0.85 7.23
N LEU A 79 8.53 1.83 7.57
CA LEU A 79 9.98 1.64 7.48
C LEU A 79 10.45 0.54 8.45
N ALA A 80 9.93 0.52 9.67
CA ALA A 80 10.30 -0.47 10.69
C ALA A 80 9.96 -1.90 10.26
N ILE A 81 8.77 -2.15 9.72
CA ILE A 81 8.41 -3.49 9.23
C ILE A 81 9.24 -3.90 8.02
N ASN A 82 9.53 -2.97 7.10
CA ASN A 82 10.42 -3.24 5.98
C ASN A 82 11.86 -3.58 6.48
N MET A 83 12.33 -2.96 7.57
CA MET A 83 13.58 -3.35 8.23
C MET A 83 13.48 -4.77 8.77
N SER A 84 12.43 -5.10 9.51
CA SER A 84 12.23 -6.43 10.08
C SER A 84 12.28 -7.53 9.02
N VAL A 85 11.62 -7.30 7.87
CA VAL A 85 11.58 -8.29 6.78
C VAL A 85 12.90 -8.33 6.00
N TYR A 86 13.42 -7.18 5.58
CA TYR A 86 14.55 -7.15 4.62
C TYR A 86 15.93 -7.00 5.27
N VAL A 87 16.02 -6.54 6.51
CA VAL A 87 17.30 -6.36 7.20
C VAL A 87 17.52 -7.45 8.24
N ASP A 88 16.47 -7.76 9.00
CA ASP A 88 16.52 -8.78 10.04
C ASP A 88 16.07 -10.16 9.53
N ASP A 89 15.73 -10.24 8.23
CA ASP A 89 15.42 -11.47 7.49
C ASP A 89 14.30 -12.33 8.14
N ILE A 90 13.25 -11.64 8.68
CA ILE A 90 12.08 -12.35 9.22
C ILE A 90 11.38 -13.11 8.09
N GLU A 91 11.13 -14.39 8.32
CA GLU A 91 10.35 -15.23 7.41
C GLU A 91 8.98 -14.59 7.15
N THR A 92 8.66 -14.38 5.89
CA THR A 92 7.49 -13.59 5.49
C THR A 92 6.87 -14.17 4.23
N GLU A 93 5.56 -14.36 4.27
CA GLU A 93 4.75 -14.68 3.11
C GLU A 93 4.01 -13.41 2.65
N PHE A 94 4.02 -13.16 1.33
CA PHE A 94 3.36 -11.97 0.77
C PHE A 94 1.97 -12.32 0.25
N LEU A 95 0.98 -11.59 0.71
CA LEU A 95 -0.38 -11.67 0.18
C LEU A 95 -0.42 -11.14 -1.27
N PRO A 96 -1.25 -11.73 -2.14
CA PRO A 96 -1.50 -11.20 -3.46
C PRO A 96 -2.19 -9.82 -3.41
N LEU A 97 -2.06 -9.04 -4.49
CA LEU A 97 -2.54 -7.64 -4.53
C LEU A 97 -4.02 -7.48 -4.21
N ASN A 98 -4.84 -8.43 -4.63
CA ASN A 98 -6.28 -8.41 -4.37
C ASN A 98 -6.66 -8.58 -2.88
N CYS A 99 -5.72 -8.98 -2.03
CA CYS A 99 -5.90 -9.01 -0.56
C CYS A 99 -5.56 -7.67 0.12
N ASN A 100 -5.07 -6.67 -0.61
CA ASN A 100 -4.79 -5.33 -0.10
C ASN A 100 -4.82 -4.33 -1.27
N TRP A 101 -5.98 -4.18 -1.89
CA TRP A 101 -6.14 -3.29 -3.05
C TRP A 101 -6.17 -1.83 -2.64
N ILE A 102 -5.11 -1.10 -2.93
CA ILE A 102 -5.01 0.33 -2.61
C ILE A 102 -5.73 1.13 -3.70
N ALA A 103 -7.01 1.46 -3.46
CA ALA A 103 -7.88 2.11 -4.43
C ALA A 103 -7.40 3.49 -4.87
N SER A 104 -6.62 4.20 -4.04
CA SER A 104 -6.01 5.49 -4.40
C SER A 104 -4.92 5.38 -5.47
N ASN A 105 -4.33 4.20 -5.66
CA ASN A 105 -3.34 3.96 -6.70
C ASN A 105 -3.99 3.63 -8.04
N LEU A 106 -5.04 2.81 -8.00
CA LEU A 106 -5.79 2.38 -9.18
C LEU A 106 -7.20 1.96 -8.75
N LEU A 107 -8.22 2.58 -9.37
CA LEU A 107 -9.61 2.20 -9.12
C LEU A 107 -9.86 0.77 -9.61
N PRO A 108 -10.66 0.00 -8.87
CA PRO A 108 -11.11 -1.32 -9.30
C PRO A 108 -12.08 -1.20 -10.46
N LYS A 109 -12.37 -2.30 -11.12
CA LYS A 109 -13.58 -2.47 -11.92
C LYS A 109 -14.68 -3.17 -11.12
N PHE A 110 -15.91 -3.07 -11.59
CA PHE A 110 -17.04 -3.76 -11.02
C PHE A 110 -17.53 -4.86 -11.98
N ASP A 111 -17.64 -6.06 -11.47
CA ASP A 111 -18.25 -7.20 -12.17
C ASP A 111 -19.75 -7.19 -11.84
N GLU A 112 -20.58 -6.81 -12.84
CA GLU A 112 -22.04 -6.70 -12.66
C GLU A 112 -22.70 -8.08 -12.49
N GLU A 113 -22.10 -9.14 -13.03
CA GLU A 113 -22.61 -10.50 -12.90
C GLU A 113 -22.38 -11.04 -11.48
N LYS A 114 -21.17 -10.91 -10.97
CA LYS A 114 -20.78 -11.39 -9.64
C LYS A 114 -21.10 -10.41 -8.51
N GLN A 115 -21.51 -9.17 -8.84
CA GLN A 115 -21.76 -8.10 -7.86
C GLN A 115 -20.57 -7.85 -6.93
N THR A 116 -19.35 -7.84 -7.50
CA THR A 116 -18.11 -7.68 -6.73
C THR A 116 -17.12 -6.76 -7.43
N PHE A 117 -16.17 -6.19 -6.65
CA PHE A 117 -15.04 -5.47 -7.20
C PHE A 117 -13.95 -6.45 -7.65
N VAL A 118 -13.36 -6.16 -8.81
CA VAL A 118 -12.31 -6.96 -9.41
C VAL A 118 -11.14 -6.10 -9.85
N GLU A 119 -9.98 -6.72 -10.00
CA GLU A 119 -8.82 -6.08 -10.61
C GLU A 119 -9.16 -5.59 -12.03
N PRO A 120 -8.68 -4.39 -12.43
CA PRO A 120 -9.04 -3.81 -13.73
C PRO A 120 -8.31 -4.46 -14.92
N TYR A 121 -7.46 -5.44 -14.67
CA TYR A 121 -6.68 -6.21 -15.67
C TYR A 121 -6.94 -7.71 -15.53
N LEU A 122 -6.70 -8.44 -16.61
CA LEU A 122 -6.87 -9.90 -16.63
C LEU A 122 -5.94 -10.60 -15.64
N PRO A 123 -6.41 -11.65 -14.97
CA PRO A 123 -7.69 -12.34 -15.19
C PRO A 123 -8.87 -11.77 -14.36
N ASN A 124 -8.82 -10.53 -13.87
CA ASN A 124 -9.88 -9.86 -13.11
C ASN A 124 -10.21 -10.61 -11.80
N TYR A 125 -9.19 -10.88 -10.99
CA TYR A 125 -9.38 -11.49 -9.67
C TYR A 125 -10.28 -10.64 -8.79
N ASN A 126 -11.12 -11.29 -8.01
CA ASN A 126 -11.96 -10.61 -7.03
C ASN A 126 -11.08 -9.91 -5.98
N ILE A 127 -11.42 -8.67 -5.65
CA ILE A 127 -10.76 -7.93 -4.59
C ILE A 127 -11.37 -8.36 -3.25
N GLY A 128 -10.57 -8.98 -2.41
CA GLY A 128 -10.99 -9.43 -1.08
C GLY A 128 -11.00 -8.30 -0.05
N ILE A 129 -9.99 -7.40 -0.09
CA ILE A 129 -9.87 -6.27 0.84
C ILE A 129 -9.59 -4.98 0.06
N MET A 130 -10.50 -4.02 0.22
CA MET A 130 -10.36 -2.69 -0.35
C MET A 130 -9.70 -1.76 0.67
N HIS A 131 -8.48 -1.32 0.36
CA HIS A 131 -7.74 -0.38 1.19
C HIS A 131 -8.01 1.06 0.74
N LEU A 132 -8.79 1.78 1.51
CA LEU A 132 -9.15 3.18 1.28
C LEU A 132 -8.09 4.10 1.91
N ALA A 133 -6.88 4.11 1.35
CA ALA A 133 -5.81 4.99 1.81
C ALA A 133 -6.09 6.45 1.47
N ALA A 134 -5.58 7.37 2.29
CA ALA A 134 -5.66 8.82 2.03
C ALA A 134 -5.11 9.17 0.66
N GLY A 135 -5.85 9.93 -0.13
CA GLY A 135 -5.47 10.36 -1.49
C GLY A 135 -6.57 10.26 -2.52
N LEU A 136 -7.57 9.39 -2.32
CA LEU A 136 -8.81 9.40 -3.11
C LEU A 136 -9.69 10.62 -2.82
N TRP A 137 -9.49 11.22 -1.65
CA TRP A 137 -10.39 12.20 -1.04
C TRP A 137 -9.66 13.48 -0.66
N LYS A 138 -8.74 13.95 -1.48
CA LYS A 138 -7.89 15.12 -1.17
C LYS A 138 -8.68 16.41 -0.85
N ASP A 139 -9.90 16.50 -1.32
CA ASP A 139 -10.74 17.70 -1.18
C ASP A 139 -11.86 17.54 -0.14
N ASP A 140 -12.02 16.35 0.45
CA ASP A 140 -13.08 16.10 1.42
C ASP A 140 -12.53 16.17 2.86
N LYS A 141 -12.79 17.32 3.51
CA LYS A 141 -12.45 17.54 4.93
C LYS A 141 -13.25 16.63 5.88
N ASP A 142 -14.26 15.94 5.38
CA ASP A 142 -15.18 15.08 6.12
C ASP A 142 -14.95 13.59 5.84
N MET A 143 -13.72 13.12 5.88
CA MET A 143 -13.38 11.69 5.84
C MET A 143 -13.88 10.94 7.10
N ARG A 144 -15.12 11.17 7.49
CA ARG A 144 -15.72 10.41 8.58
C ARG A 144 -16.04 9.00 8.09
N LEU A 145 -15.70 8.01 8.90
CA LEU A 145 -15.91 6.59 8.60
C LEU A 145 -17.37 6.20 8.37
N ASP A 146 -18.31 7.08 8.74
CA ASP A 146 -19.76 6.88 8.70
C ASP A 146 -20.44 7.28 7.38
N LYS A 147 -19.74 8.01 6.49
CA LYS A 147 -20.31 8.43 5.20
C LYS A 147 -19.89 7.48 4.08
N SER A 148 -20.87 6.90 3.39
CA SER A 148 -20.65 6.26 2.10
C SER A 148 -20.48 7.34 1.04
N VAL A 149 -19.31 7.39 0.40
CA VAL A 149 -19.08 8.25 -0.76
C VAL A 149 -19.13 7.38 -1.99
N GLU A 150 -20.02 7.72 -2.93
CA GLU A 150 -20.06 7.09 -4.24
C GLU A 150 -19.04 7.73 -5.17
N ILE A 151 -18.40 6.92 -5.96
CA ILE A 151 -17.45 7.36 -7.00
C ILE A 151 -17.78 6.68 -8.32
N GLU A 152 -17.39 7.33 -9.40
CA GLU A 152 -17.49 6.74 -10.74
C GLU A 152 -16.41 5.66 -10.94
N ILE A 153 -16.86 4.46 -11.26
CA ILE A 153 -15.98 3.32 -11.60
C ILE A 153 -16.43 2.70 -12.91
N LYS A 154 -15.55 1.93 -13.54
CA LYS A 154 -15.85 1.17 -14.75
C LYS A 154 -16.30 -0.24 -14.42
N THR A 155 -17.29 -0.74 -15.16
CA THR A 155 -17.61 -2.18 -15.18
C THR A 155 -16.62 -2.95 -16.05
N LEU A 156 -16.70 -4.27 -16.07
CA LEU A 156 -15.92 -5.10 -17.00
C LEU A 156 -16.22 -4.75 -18.47
N GLU A 157 -17.46 -4.38 -18.78
CA GLU A 157 -17.90 -3.94 -20.12
C GLU A 157 -17.54 -2.46 -20.39
N ASN A 158 -16.76 -1.81 -19.50
CA ASN A 158 -16.37 -0.41 -19.59
C ASN A 158 -17.51 0.63 -19.48
N LYS A 159 -18.69 0.25 -19.03
CA LYS A 159 -19.73 1.20 -18.62
C LYS A 159 -19.28 1.97 -17.37
N THR A 160 -19.72 3.20 -17.21
CA THR A 160 -19.50 3.97 -15.99
C THR A 160 -20.69 3.80 -15.07
N ILE A 161 -20.45 3.44 -13.82
CA ILE A 161 -21.43 3.34 -12.76
C ILE A 161 -20.98 4.11 -11.53
N SER A 162 -21.91 4.56 -10.68
CA SER A 162 -21.64 5.15 -9.38
C SER A 162 -21.76 4.08 -8.30
N LYS A 163 -20.72 3.88 -7.50
CA LYS A 163 -20.73 2.93 -6.39
C LYS A 163 -19.83 3.39 -5.25
N SER A 164 -20.22 3.03 -4.02
CA SER A 164 -19.32 3.14 -2.86
C SER A 164 -18.30 2.00 -2.89
N LEU A 165 -17.04 2.33 -2.59
CA LEU A 165 -16.00 1.32 -2.36
C LEU A 165 -16.06 0.72 -0.95
N ARG A 166 -16.96 1.19 -0.11
CA ARG A 166 -17.19 0.63 1.24
C ARG A 166 -18.24 -0.46 1.19
N PHE A 167 -18.03 -1.49 2.00
CA PHE A 167 -19.11 -2.43 2.28
C PHE A 167 -20.18 -1.68 3.07
N LEU A 168 -21.39 -1.64 2.50
CA LEU A 168 -22.60 -1.20 3.18
C LEU A 168 -23.41 -2.48 3.46
N ASN A 169 -23.64 -2.78 4.74
CA ASN A 169 -24.58 -3.82 5.15
C ASN A 169 -26.01 -3.34 4.87
#